data_c972d71bb64d15e78f3fa2800533dca7
#
_entry.id   c972d71bb64d15e78f3fa2800533dca7
#
_cell.length_a   1.000
_cell.length_b   1.000
_cell.length_c   1.000
_cell.angle_alpha   90.00
_cell.angle_beta   90.00
_cell.angle_gamma   90.00
#
_symmetry.space_group_name_H-M   'P 1'
#
loop_
_entity.id
_entity.type
_entity.pdbx_description
1 polymer ?
#
loop_
_entity_poly.entity_id
_entity_poly.type
_entity_poly.pdbx_seq_one_letter_code
_entity_poly.pdbx_strand_id
1 'polypeptide(L)'
;MRPGARLAVAAAALAAAASAHAESLRCDGGIAGEGDSRLAVLYKCGAPLLADRYCAGVYYAGTLQPVPEPFASAFVPCQVTEEWLYDRGPGNLLATVRLRAGVVESIRYGREPR
;
A
#
# COMPACT_ATOMS: atom_id res chain seq x y z
N MET A 1 -32.63 5.85 -35.86
CA MET A 1 -31.94 5.04 -34.87
C MET A 1 -30.42 5.26 -35.00
N ARG A 2 -29.73 5.56 -33.91
CA ARG A 2 -28.32 5.89 -33.93
C ARG A 2 -27.52 5.08 -32.92
N PRO A 3 -26.88 4.00 -33.37
CA PRO A 3 -26.16 3.08 -32.46
C PRO A 3 -24.94 3.70 -31.77
N GLY A 4 -24.39 4.80 -32.29
CA GLY A 4 -23.22 5.46 -31.72
C GLY A 4 -23.40 6.01 -30.31
N ALA A 5 -24.60 6.41 -29.92
CA ALA A 5 -24.88 6.92 -28.56
C ALA A 5 -24.73 5.87 -27.48
N ARG A 6 -25.00 4.60 -27.80
CA ARG A 6 -24.86 3.49 -26.83
C ARG A 6 -23.40 3.16 -26.54
N LEU A 7 -22.53 3.29 -27.53
CA LEU A 7 -21.09 3.04 -27.36
C LEU A 7 -20.44 4.09 -26.47
N ALA A 8 -20.87 5.36 -26.59
CA ALA A 8 -20.32 6.42 -25.74
C ALA A 8 -20.62 6.22 -24.26
N VAL A 9 -21.81 5.73 -23.91
CA VAL A 9 -22.20 5.46 -22.52
C VAL A 9 -21.37 4.33 -21.94
N ALA A 10 -21.11 3.26 -22.70
CA ALA A 10 -20.28 2.14 -22.24
C ALA A 10 -18.83 2.57 -21.97
N ALA A 11 -18.25 3.43 -22.81
CA ALA A 11 -16.89 3.94 -22.61
C ALA A 11 -16.77 4.78 -21.35
N ALA A 12 -17.74 5.61 -21.04
CA ALA A 12 -17.76 6.43 -19.84
C ALA A 12 -17.80 5.57 -18.55
N ALA A 13 -18.57 4.48 -18.56
CA ALA A 13 -18.66 3.57 -17.43
C ALA A 13 -17.33 2.86 -17.15
N LEU A 14 -16.60 2.45 -18.19
CA LEU A 14 -15.28 1.83 -18.05
C LEU A 14 -14.24 2.80 -17.50
N ALA A 15 -14.25 4.05 -17.93
CA ALA A 15 -13.33 5.07 -17.42
C ALA A 15 -13.57 5.34 -15.94
N ALA A 16 -14.81 5.39 -15.47
CA ALA A 16 -15.14 5.58 -14.06
C ALA A 16 -14.66 4.41 -13.18
N ALA A 17 -14.79 3.17 -13.68
CA ALA A 17 -14.32 1.99 -12.94
C ALA A 17 -12.79 1.96 -12.80
N ALA A 18 -12.05 2.44 -13.80
CA ALA A 18 -10.58 2.45 -13.79
C ALA A 18 -9.98 3.48 -12.83
N SER A 19 -10.73 4.50 -12.39
CA SER A 19 -10.22 5.57 -11.54
C SER A 19 -10.23 5.26 -10.03
N ALA A 20 -10.76 4.12 -9.60
CA ALA A 20 -10.93 3.76 -8.18
C ALA A 20 -9.72 3.05 -7.59
N HIS A 21 -8.49 3.47 -7.90
CA HIS A 21 -7.30 2.73 -7.49
C HIS A 21 -6.23 3.50 -6.79
N ALA A 22 -5.54 2.72 -6.07
CA ALA A 22 -4.29 2.77 -5.33
C ALA A 22 -3.63 4.14 -5.23
N GLU A 23 -3.44 4.57 -4.02
CA GLU A 23 -2.67 5.76 -3.75
C GLU A 23 -1.21 5.53 -4.12
N SER A 24 -0.56 6.58 -4.54
CA SER A 24 0.87 6.59 -4.85
C SER A 24 1.57 7.68 -4.05
N LEU A 25 2.89 7.56 -3.94
CA LEU A 25 3.73 8.53 -3.26
C LEU A 25 4.59 9.25 -4.29
N ARG A 26 4.37 10.54 -4.43
CA ARG A 26 5.16 11.37 -5.33
C ARG A 26 6.38 11.90 -4.59
N CYS A 27 7.57 11.56 -5.11
CA CYS A 27 8.85 11.96 -4.55
C CYS A 27 9.67 12.68 -5.62
N ASP A 28 10.80 13.29 -5.21
CA ASP A 28 11.66 14.00 -6.15
C ASP A 28 12.27 13.07 -7.20
N GLY A 29 12.57 11.84 -6.84
CA GLY A 29 13.15 10.84 -7.73
C GLY A 29 12.16 10.02 -8.52
N GLY A 30 10.86 10.27 -8.38
CA GLY A 30 9.82 9.54 -9.11
C GLY A 30 8.58 9.28 -8.27
N ILE A 31 7.71 8.42 -8.79
CA ILE A 31 6.46 8.06 -8.12
C ILE A 31 6.56 6.62 -7.65
N ALA A 32 6.38 6.41 -6.35
CA ALA A 32 6.31 5.07 -5.76
C ALA A 32 4.85 4.63 -5.67
N GLY A 33 4.59 3.35 -5.90
CA GLY A 33 3.25 2.80 -5.87
C GLY A 33 3.22 1.33 -5.50
N GLU A 34 2.03 0.78 -5.40
CA GLU A 34 1.84 -0.64 -5.13
C GLU A 34 2.60 -1.49 -6.14
N GLY A 35 3.23 -2.54 -5.65
CA GLY A 35 4.04 -3.42 -6.47
C GLY A 35 5.50 -3.01 -6.60
N ASP A 36 5.87 -1.79 -6.21
CA ASP A 36 7.27 -1.36 -6.22
C ASP A 36 8.07 -2.14 -5.18
N SER A 37 9.31 -2.45 -5.52
CA SER A 37 10.22 -3.09 -4.58
C SER A 37 10.69 -2.09 -3.52
N ARG A 38 11.16 -2.63 -2.40
CA ARG A 38 11.80 -1.85 -1.34
C ARG A 38 12.91 -0.95 -1.89
N LEU A 39 13.72 -1.51 -2.76
CA LEU A 39 14.84 -0.79 -3.39
C LEU A 39 14.34 0.35 -4.29
N ALA A 40 13.27 0.13 -5.03
CA ALA A 40 12.69 1.15 -5.89
C ALA A 40 12.15 2.33 -5.08
N VAL A 41 11.51 2.07 -3.96
CA VAL A 41 11.00 3.12 -3.08
C VAL A 41 12.15 3.95 -2.50
N LEU A 42 13.21 3.29 -2.04
CA LEU A 42 14.40 3.99 -1.52
C LEU A 42 15.05 4.85 -2.61
N TYR A 43 15.14 4.33 -3.82
CA TYR A 43 15.73 5.07 -4.94
C TYR A 43 14.91 6.31 -5.29
N LYS A 44 13.59 6.19 -5.33
CA LYS A 44 12.69 7.29 -5.71
C LYS A 44 12.47 8.29 -4.59
N CYS A 45 12.36 7.82 -3.37
CA CYS A 45 11.90 8.63 -2.23
C CYS A 45 12.94 8.83 -1.14
N GLY A 46 14.06 8.11 -1.21
CA GLY A 46 15.09 8.19 -0.17
C GLY A 46 14.69 7.45 1.10
N ALA A 47 15.48 7.64 2.15
CA ALA A 47 15.23 6.99 3.44
C ALA A 47 13.95 7.55 4.07
N PRO A 48 13.12 6.71 4.69
CA PRO A 48 11.95 7.19 5.43
C PRO A 48 12.37 7.95 6.70
N LEU A 49 11.47 8.78 7.19
CA LEU A 49 11.68 9.46 8.47
C LEU A 49 11.76 8.46 9.62
N LEU A 50 10.85 7.50 9.63
CA LEU A 50 10.78 6.41 10.60
C LEU A 50 10.44 5.12 9.87
N ALA A 51 10.93 4.00 10.41
CA ALA A 51 10.61 2.68 9.89
C ALA A 51 10.29 1.72 11.03
N ASP A 52 9.30 0.89 10.82
CA ASP A 52 8.91 -0.18 11.73
C ASP A 52 8.91 -1.51 10.97
N ARG A 53 9.17 -2.60 11.68
CA ARG A 53 9.29 -3.91 11.07
C ARG A 53 8.75 -4.97 12.02
N TYR A 54 7.86 -5.82 11.52
CA TYR A 54 7.22 -6.84 12.33
C TYR A 54 6.76 -8.00 11.45
N CYS A 55 6.45 -9.13 12.07
CA CYS A 55 5.80 -10.24 11.39
C CYS A 55 4.31 -9.97 11.25
N ALA A 56 3.75 -10.24 10.07
CA ALA A 56 2.32 -10.11 9.87
C ALA A 56 1.56 -11.02 10.84
N GLY A 57 0.45 -10.53 11.38
CA GLY A 57 -0.40 -11.30 12.26
C GLY A 57 -1.01 -12.51 11.56
N VAL A 58 -1.15 -13.62 12.30
CA VAL A 58 -1.77 -14.85 11.85
C VAL A 58 -3.08 -15.01 12.61
N TYR A 59 -4.15 -15.31 11.89
CA TYR A 59 -5.49 -15.45 12.46
C TYR A 59 -6.06 -16.81 12.13
N TYR A 60 -6.94 -17.31 12.99
CA TYR A 60 -7.69 -18.53 12.68
C TYR A 60 -8.59 -18.27 11.47
N ALA A 61 -8.71 -19.26 10.59
CA ALA A 61 -9.42 -19.11 9.33
C ALA A 61 -10.85 -18.58 9.52
N GLY A 62 -11.17 -17.51 8.78
CA GLY A 62 -12.49 -16.89 8.81
C GLY A 62 -12.82 -16.11 10.08
N THR A 63 -11.83 -15.84 10.95
CA THR A 63 -12.05 -15.14 12.21
C THR A 63 -11.12 -13.95 12.38
N LEU A 64 -11.45 -13.08 13.35
CA LEU A 64 -10.57 -12.02 13.79
C LEU A 64 -9.75 -12.41 15.01
N GLN A 65 -9.80 -13.69 15.39
CA GLN A 65 -9.09 -14.20 16.54
C GLN A 65 -7.63 -14.52 16.18
N PRO A 66 -6.64 -13.86 16.80
CA PRO A 66 -5.24 -14.12 16.50
C PRO A 66 -4.80 -15.48 17.01
N VAL A 67 -3.94 -16.14 16.25
CA VAL A 67 -3.26 -17.36 16.67
C VAL A 67 -2.11 -16.93 17.60
N PRO A 68 -2.07 -17.45 18.84
CA PRO A 68 -1.03 -17.05 19.79
C PRO A 68 0.35 -17.61 19.41
N GLU A 69 1.39 -16.89 19.81
CA GLU A 69 2.75 -17.42 19.78
C GLU A 69 2.96 -18.40 20.93
N PRO A 70 3.77 -19.46 20.77
CA PRO A 70 4.60 -19.77 19.59
C PRO A 70 3.90 -20.57 18.48
N PHE A 71 2.61 -20.83 18.62
CA PHE A 71 1.88 -21.65 17.65
C PHE A 71 1.88 -21.02 16.25
N ALA A 72 1.68 -19.71 16.16
CA ALA A 72 1.66 -19.03 14.87
C ALA A 72 2.97 -19.25 14.10
N SER A 73 4.10 -19.04 14.73
CA SER A 73 5.42 -19.21 14.12
C SER A 73 5.76 -20.66 13.81
N ALA A 74 5.14 -21.62 14.51
CA ALA A 74 5.38 -23.04 14.26
C ALA A 74 4.75 -23.52 12.94
N PHE A 75 3.66 -22.90 12.50
CA PHE A 75 2.90 -23.33 11.34
C PHE A 75 3.01 -22.38 10.14
N VAL A 76 3.26 -21.10 10.38
CA VAL A 76 3.33 -20.07 9.34
C VAL A 76 4.65 -19.32 9.48
N PRO A 77 5.51 -19.36 8.46
CA PRO A 77 6.74 -18.58 8.49
C PRO A 77 6.45 -17.10 8.65
N CYS A 78 7.33 -16.40 9.36
CA CYS A 78 7.20 -14.94 9.49
C CYS A 78 7.24 -14.27 8.12
N GLN A 79 6.15 -13.58 7.78
CA GLN A 79 6.12 -12.69 6.63
C GLN A 79 6.42 -11.29 7.13
N VAL A 80 7.62 -10.82 6.81
CA VAL A 80 8.08 -9.51 7.27
C VAL A 80 7.24 -8.42 6.62
N THR A 81 6.64 -7.60 7.48
CA THR A 81 5.94 -6.38 7.08
C THR A 81 6.75 -5.20 7.59
N GLU A 82 6.99 -4.23 6.73
CA GLU A 82 7.64 -2.97 7.09
C GLU A 82 6.65 -1.84 6.88
N GLU A 83 6.69 -0.86 7.76
CA GLU A 83 5.95 0.39 7.59
C GLU A 83 6.94 1.53 7.62
N TRP A 84 6.96 2.30 6.55
CA TRP A 84 7.84 3.44 6.36
C TRP A 84 7.05 4.73 6.36
N LEU A 85 7.43 5.64 7.24
CA LEU A 85 6.78 6.93 7.34
C LEU A 85 7.58 7.98 6.58
N TYR A 86 6.91 8.68 5.69
CA TYR A 86 7.48 9.80 4.96
C TYR A 86 6.79 11.09 5.37
N ASP A 87 7.61 12.06 5.77
CA ASP A 87 7.15 13.43 6.00
C ASP A 87 7.36 14.23 4.72
N ARG A 88 6.28 14.77 4.17
CA ARG A 88 6.30 15.51 2.91
C ARG A 88 6.33 17.02 3.11
N GLY A 89 6.62 17.47 4.32
CA GLY A 89 6.74 18.87 4.65
C GLY A 89 5.49 19.50 5.24
N PRO A 90 5.60 20.74 5.73
CA PRO A 90 4.48 21.44 6.37
C PRO A 90 3.28 21.55 5.43
N GLY A 91 2.10 21.36 5.99
CA GLY A 91 0.85 21.43 5.24
C GLY A 91 0.48 20.19 4.47
N ASN A 92 1.36 19.20 4.40
CA ASN A 92 1.07 17.92 3.74
C ASN A 92 0.82 16.82 4.77
N LEU A 93 -0.02 15.86 4.39
CA LEU A 93 -0.26 14.67 5.20
C LEU A 93 0.98 13.79 5.18
N LEU A 94 1.22 13.08 6.28
CA LEU A 94 2.23 12.03 6.32
C LEU A 94 1.81 10.87 5.43
N ALA A 95 2.79 10.23 4.82
CA ALA A 95 2.55 9.03 4.03
C ALA A 95 3.15 7.81 4.74
N THR A 96 2.34 6.77 4.92
CA THR A 96 2.81 5.48 5.44
C THR A 96 2.80 4.47 4.31
N VAL A 97 3.99 3.96 3.97
CA VAL A 97 4.19 2.94 2.96
C VAL A 97 4.31 1.60 3.68
N ARG A 98 3.39 0.69 3.39
CA ARG A 98 3.44 -0.67 3.94
C ARG A 98 4.03 -1.60 2.91
N LEU A 99 5.11 -2.28 3.28
CA LEU A 99 5.78 -3.26 2.44
C LEU A 99 5.60 -4.66 3.07
N ARG A 100 5.23 -5.62 2.24
CA ARG A 100 5.16 -7.01 2.65
C ARG A 100 6.13 -7.82 1.79
N ALA A 101 7.03 -8.55 2.44
CA ALA A 101 8.07 -9.32 1.76
C ALA A 101 8.88 -8.47 0.76
N GLY A 102 9.15 -7.20 1.11
CA GLY A 102 9.94 -6.29 0.29
C GLY A 102 9.22 -5.63 -0.87
N VAL A 103 7.88 -5.73 -0.93
CA VAL A 103 7.07 -5.14 -2.01
C VAL A 103 5.99 -4.25 -1.40
N VAL A 104 5.77 -3.09 -1.99
CA VAL A 104 4.74 -2.17 -1.52
C VAL A 104 3.37 -2.81 -1.64
N GLU A 105 2.70 -2.95 -0.51
CA GLU A 105 1.33 -3.44 -0.40
C GLU A 105 0.32 -2.30 -0.45
N SER A 106 0.60 -1.21 0.25
CA SER A 106 -0.30 -0.06 0.30
C SER A 106 0.44 1.22 0.66
N ILE A 107 -0.13 2.34 0.28
CA ILE A 107 0.33 3.67 0.68
C ILE A 107 -0.89 4.41 1.24
N ARG A 108 -0.75 4.93 2.44
CA ARG A 108 -1.84 5.65 3.11
C ARG A 108 -1.39 7.00 3.59
N TYR A 109 -2.29 7.97 3.49
CA TYR A 109 -2.04 9.33 3.91
C TYR A 109 -2.85 9.63 5.17
N GLY A 110 -2.25 10.35 6.11
CA GLY A 110 -2.91 10.75 7.34
C GLY A 110 -2.06 11.71 8.15
N ARG A 111 -2.64 12.23 9.22
CA ARG A 111 -1.92 13.15 10.12
C ARG A 111 -1.01 12.40 11.09
N GLU A 112 -1.24 11.12 11.24
CA GLU A 112 -0.50 10.25 12.15
C GLU A 112 -0.08 8.98 11.40
N PRO A 113 0.99 8.30 11.86
CA PRO A 113 1.36 6.98 11.33
C PRO A 113 0.23 5.98 11.55
N ARG A 114 0.10 5.05 10.65
CA ARG A 114 -0.92 4.01 10.77
C ARG A 114 -0.37 2.75 11.37
#